data_aea7e2edb0c55acc7325d11a53e6f0a0
#
_entry.id   aea7e2edb0c55acc7325d11a53e6f0a0
#
_cell.length_a   1.000
_cell.length_b   1.000
_cell.length_c   1.000
_cell.angle_alpha   90.00
_cell.angle_beta   90.00
_cell.angle_gamma   90.00
#
_symmetry.space_group_name_H-M   'P 1'
#
loop_
_entity.id
_entity.type
_entity.pdbx_description
1 polymer ?
#
loop_
_entity_poly.entity_id
_entity_poly.type
_entity_poly.pdbx_seq_one_letter_code
_entity_poly.pdbx_strand_id
1 'polypeptide(L)'
;MHDFTELYRMDLPHRAIAVYIYLADRANKDGICWPSIPTISKDLKLSESTVRRALNDLRTVGAVKTRQRYRENGGYSSLLFALKDSR
;
A
#
# COMPACT_ATOMS: atom_id res chain seq x y z
N MET A 1 13.05 12.02 3.93
CA MET A 1 12.63 12.07 2.52
C MET A 1 12.73 10.69 1.90
N HIS A 2 11.72 10.30 1.17
CA HIS A 2 11.71 8.99 0.52
C HIS A 2 12.45 9.05 -0.81
N ASP A 3 13.18 7.99 -1.08
CA ASP A 3 13.85 7.86 -2.36
C ASP A 3 13.10 6.80 -3.17
N PHE A 4 12.44 7.22 -4.23
CA PHE A 4 11.64 6.32 -5.04
C PHE A 4 12.39 5.82 -6.28
N THR A 5 13.71 6.03 -6.32
CA THR A 5 14.48 5.63 -7.49
C THR A 5 14.34 4.15 -7.79
N GLU A 6 14.47 3.31 -6.74
CA GLU A 6 14.32 1.88 -6.94
C GLU A 6 12.94 1.50 -7.40
N LEU A 7 11.93 2.21 -6.89
CA LEU A 7 10.56 1.94 -7.28
C LEU A 7 10.37 2.12 -8.77
N TYR A 8 10.95 3.18 -9.32
CA TYR A 8 10.81 3.46 -10.75
C TYR A 8 11.60 2.47 -11.60
N ARG A 9 12.59 1.81 -11.03
CA ARG A 9 13.34 0.79 -11.75
C ARG A 9 12.58 -0.52 -11.84
N MET A 10 11.63 -0.73 -10.96
CA MET A 10 10.79 -1.91 -11.02
C MET A 10 9.82 -1.78 -12.17
N ASP A 11 9.53 -2.89 -12.82
CA ASP A 11 8.59 -2.91 -13.93
C ASP A 11 7.18 -2.97 -13.37
N LEU A 12 6.71 -1.84 -12.85
CA LEU A 12 5.41 -1.75 -12.22
C LEU A 12 4.49 -0.86 -13.01
N PRO A 13 3.19 -1.18 -13.08
CA PRO A 13 2.24 -0.28 -13.70
C PRO A 13 2.09 1.00 -12.88
N HIS A 14 1.65 2.06 -13.54
CA HIS A 14 1.51 3.35 -12.88
C HIS A 14 0.60 3.29 -11.68
N ARG A 15 -0.45 2.46 -11.72
CA ARG A 15 -1.35 2.35 -10.59
C ARG A 15 -0.62 1.86 -9.34
N ALA A 16 0.33 0.94 -9.51
CA ALA A 16 1.08 0.41 -8.38
C ALA A 16 2.03 1.47 -7.83
N ILE A 17 2.66 2.23 -8.71
CA ILE A 17 3.55 3.31 -8.27
C ILE A 17 2.76 4.34 -7.49
N ALA A 18 1.59 4.73 -8.00
CA ALA A 18 0.76 5.72 -7.33
C ALA A 18 0.34 5.25 -5.94
N VAL A 19 -0.07 3.99 -5.82
CA VAL A 19 -0.48 3.45 -4.53
C VAL A 19 0.70 3.38 -3.58
N TYR A 20 1.86 2.98 -4.08
CA TYR A 20 3.04 2.91 -3.21
C TYR A 20 3.40 4.28 -2.65
N ILE A 21 3.42 5.30 -3.50
CA ILE A 21 3.75 6.66 -3.06
C ILE A 21 2.73 7.15 -2.02
N TYR A 22 1.46 6.84 -2.27
CA TYR A 22 0.41 7.18 -1.32
C TYR A 22 0.65 6.53 0.04
N LEU A 23 0.96 5.24 0.04
CA LEU A 23 1.22 4.53 1.28
C LEU A 23 2.47 5.06 1.98
N ALA A 24 3.50 5.35 1.22
CA ALA A 24 4.74 5.88 1.80
C ALA A 24 4.49 7.23 2.48
N ASP A 25 3.64 8.04 1.87
CA ASP A 25 3.30 9.34 2.44
C ASP A 25 2.57 9.21 3.76
N ARG A 26 1.81 8.14 3.93
CA ARG A 26 1.03 7.94 5.15
C ARG A 26 1.72 7.06 6.17
N ALA A 27 2.81 6.42 5.78
CA ALA A 27 3.51 5.51 6.69
C ALA A 27 4.18 6.26 7.80
N ASN A 28 4.22 5.63 8.98
CA ASN A 28 4.94 6.20 10.11
C ASN A 28 6.43 5.94 9.93
N LYS A 29 7.21 6.27 10.95
CA LYS A 29 8.66 6.11 10.85
C LYS A 29 9.10 4.67 10.71
N ASP A 30 8.22 3.73 11.05
CA ASP A 30 8.51 2.31 10.89
C ASP A 30 8.09 1.79 9.53
N GLY A 31 7.58 2.66 8.67
CA GLY A 31 7.15 2.25 7.34
C GLY A 31 5.82 1.53 7.34
N ILE A 32 4.98 1.78 8.35
CA ILE A 32 3.73 1.06 8.52
C ILE A 32 2.56 2.03 8.42
N CYS A 33 1.55 1.62 7.68
CA CYS A 33 0.30 2.39 7.59
C CYS A 33 -0.84 1.41 7.40
N TRP A 34 -2.07 1.89 7.62
CA TRP A 34 -3.22 1.03 7.49
C TRP A 34 -4.47 1.75 7.02
N PRO A 35 -4.38 2.49 5.90
CA PRO A 35 -5.60 3.04 5.31
C PRO A 35 -6.44 1.93 4.71
N SER A 36 -7.74 2.11 4.72
CA SER A 36 -8.63 1.12 4.12
C SER A 36 -8.59 1.24 2.59
N ILE A 37 -8.96 0.16 1.91
CA ILE A 37 -9.01 0.19 0.46
C ILE A 37 -9.98 1.26 -0.05
N PRO A 38 -11.19 1.41 0.53
CA PRO A 38 -12.05 2.51 0.12
C PRO A 38 -11.41 3.88 0.28
N THR A 39 -10.62 4.08 1.33
CA THR A 39 -9.94 5.34 1.54
C THR A 39 -8.90 5.60 0.47
N ILE A 40 -8.10 4.58 0.16
CA ILE A 40 -7.09 4.71 -0.89
C ILE A 40 -7.77 5.01 -2.23
N SER A 41 -8.83 4.27 -2.51
CA SER A 41 -9.59 4.43 -3.74
C SER A 41 -10.10 5.87 -3.89
N LYS A 42 -10.69 6.39 -2.83
CA LYS A 42 -11.25 7.73 -2.84
C LYS A 42 -10.16 8.78 -3.03
N ASP A 43 -9.07 8.65 -2.29
CA ASP A 43 -8.03 9.66 -2.32
C ASP A 43 -7.29 9.68 -3.65
N LEU A 44 -7.09 8.52 -4.25
CA LEU A 44 -6.36 8.43 -5.52
C LEU A 44 -7.29 8.47 -6.72
N LYS A 45 -8.61 8.48 -6.49
CA LYS A 45 -9.59 8.49 -7.57
C LYS A 45 -9.43 7.28 -8.48
N LEU A 46 -9.18 6.14 -7.86
CA LEU A 46 -9.09 4.86 -8.54
C LEU A 46 -10.21 3.97 -8.04
N SER A 47 -10.63 3.01 -8.86
CA SER A 47 -11.61 2.04 -8.39
C SER A 47 -10.96 1.14 -7.34
N GLU A 48 -11.80 0.55 -6.48
CA GLU A 48 -11.26 -0.38 -5.48
C GLU A 48 -10.60 -1.58 -6.14
N SER A 49 -11.16 -2.03 -7.27
CA SER A 49 -10.52 -3.12 -8.01
C SER A 49 -9.12 -2.76 -8.45
N THR A 50 -8.96 -1.53 -8.94
CA THR A 50 -7.65 -1.06 -9.37
C THR A 50 -6.68 -0.99 -8.19
N VAL A 51 -7.16 -0.52 -7.05
CA VAL A 51 -6.33 -0.46 -5.85
C VAL A 51 -5.89 -1.86 -5.44
N ARG A 52 -6.80 -2.82 -5.46
CA ARG A 52 -6.46 -4.20 -5.11
C ARG A 52 -5.42 -4.79 -6.05
N ARG A 53 -5.56 -4.52 -7.36
CA ARG A 53 -4.57 -4.98 -8.33
C ARG A 53 -3.23 -4.33 -8.08
N ALA A 54 -3.21 -3.03 -7.77
CA ALA A 54 -1.98 -2.32 -7.48
C ALA A 54 -1.28 -2.91 -6.26
N LEU A 55 -2.05 -3.19 -5.22
CA LEU A 55 -1.49 -3.80 -4.02
C LEU A 55 -0.92 -5.17 -4.31
N ASN A 56 -1.61 -5.94 -5.15
CA ASN A 56 -1.10 -7.26 -5.53
C ASN A 56 0.21 -7.12 -6.30
N ASP A 57 0.30 -6.15 -7.20
CA ASP A 57 1.54 -5.90 -7.93
C ASP A 57 2.69 -5.59 -6.97
N LEU A 58 2.42 -4.75 -5.97
CA LEU A 58 3.44 -4.36 -5.01
C LEU A 58 3.87 -5.54 -4.13
N ARG A 59 2.92 -6.37 -3.75
CA ARG A 59 3.24 -7.55 -2.97
C ARG A 59 4.07 -8.55 -3.77
N THR A 60 3.74 -8.69 -5.04
CA THR A 60 4.45 -9.64 -5.90
C THR A 60 5.92 -9.29 -6.03
N VAL A 61 6.25 -8.01 -6.14
CA VAL A 61 7.65 -7.60 -6.24
C VAL A 61 8.30 -7.38 -4.86
N GLY A 62 7.54 -7.58 -3.79
CA GLY A 62 8.09 -7.45 -2.46
C GLY A 62 8.23 -6.03 -1.96
N ALA A 63 7.62 -5.07 -2.64
CA ALA A 63 7.70 -3.68 -2.20
C ALA A 63 6.83 -3.39 -0.99
N VAL A 64 5.76 -4.15 -0.83
CA VAL A 64 4.81 -3.97 0.27
C VAL A 64 4.44 -5.35 0.81
N LYS A 65 4.35 -5.46 2.11
CA LYS A 65 3.80 -6.64 2.76
C LYS A 65 2.50 -6.24 3.44
N THR A 66 1.55 -7.13 3.43
CA THR A 66 0.26 -6.87 4.05
C THR A 66 0.00 -7.88 5.14
N ARG A 67 -0.69 -7.42 6.19
CA ARG A 67 -1.13 -8.28 7.28
C ARG A 67 -2.56 -7.93 7.60
N GLN A 68 -3.37 -8.95 7.85
CA GLN A 68 -4.73 -8.73 8.29
C GLN A 68 -4.75 -8.63 9.80
N ARG A 69 -5.54 -7.68 10.29
CA ARG A 69 -5.75 -7.53 11.73
C ARG A 69 -7.18 -7.87 12.02
N TYR A 70 -7.39 -8.89 12.83
CA TYR A 70 -8.72 -9.34 13.19
C TYR A 70 -9.14 -8.75 14.51
N ARG A 71 -10.42 -8.46 14.61
CA ARG A 71 -10.99 -8.03 15.87
C ARG A 71 -11.66 -9.22 16.52
N GLU A 72 -11.66 -9.20 17.85
CA GLU A 72 -12.18 -10.33 18.61
C GLU A 72 -13.66 -10.57 18.39
N ASN A 73 -14.40 -9.51 18.18
CA ASN A 73 -15.85 -9.65 18.05
C ASN A 73 -16.29 -9.89 16.61
N GLY A 74 -15.38 -10.33 15.78
CA GLY A 74 -15.72 -10.69 14.42
C GLY A 74 -16.03 -9.55 13.50
N GLY A 75 -15.66 -8.35 13.87
CA GLY A 75 -15.89 -7.21 13.03
C GLY A 75 -14.89 -7.13 11.90
N TYR A 76 -14.80 -5.97 11.31
CA TYR A 76 -13.88 -5.71 10.24
C TYR A 76 -12.47 -6.08 10.60
N SER A 77 -11.80 -6.69 9.65
CA SER A 77 -10.35 -6.76 9.71
C SER A 77 -9.80 -5.63 8.85
N SER A 78 -8.82 -4.92 9.34
CA SER A 78 -8.15 -3.91 8.54
C SER A 78 -6.80 -4.44 8.11
N LEU A 79 -6.35 -3.97 6.95
CA LEU A 79 -5.05 -4.37 6.44
C LEU A 79 -4.00 -3.42 6.98
N LEU A 80 -2.89 -4.00 7.37
CA LEU A 80 -1.71 -3.25 7.75
C LEU A 80 -0.70 -3.40 6.62
N PHE A 81 -0.17 -2.30 6.17
CA PHE A 81 0.80 -2.28 5.07
C PHE A 81 2.16 -1.94 5.63
N ALA A 82 3.12 -2.82 5.36
CA ALA A 82 4.51 -2.58 5.75
C ALA A 82 5.33 -2.38 4.48
N LEU A 83 5.92 -1.22 4.36
CA LEU A 83 6.71 -0.89 3.19
C LEU A 83 8.11 -1.45 3.36
N LYS A 84 8.65 -1.98 2.27
CA LYS A 84 9.98 -2.57 2.31
C LYS A 84 11.03 -1.56 2.66
N ASP A 85 10.93 -0.38 2.07
CA ASP A 85 11.89 0.69 2.28
C ASP A 85 11.20 1.82 3.01
N SER A 86 11.32 1.82 4.31
CA SER A 86 10.61 2.76 5.15
C SER A 86 11.38 4.05 5.37
N ARG A 87 12.52 4.20 4.78
CA ARG A 87 13.35 5.36 5.05
C ARG A 87 13.79 6.01 3.78
#